data_951ef5ef6a958ae433458d8823d01856
#
_entry.id   951ef5ef6a958ae433458d8823d01856
#
_cell.length_a   1.000
_cell.length_b   1.000
_cell.length_c   1.000
_cell.angle_alpha   90.00
_cell.angle_beta   90.00
_cell.angle_gamma   90.00
#
_symmetry.space_group_name_H-M   'P 1'
#
loop_
_entity.id
_entity.type
_entity.pdbx_description
1 polymer ?
#
loop_
_entity_poly.entity_id
_entity_poly.type
_entity_poly.pdbx_seq_one_letter_code
_entity_poly.pdbx_strand_id
1 'polypeptide(L)'
;CDMGCLPATVPGYGKVGDPAVREKVKKLWNVDLPQGKGLTVVKMLEAAGCGDIKGLYIMGENPMVSDADSNHVRRSLENLDFLVVQDIFLTETAQLADVVLPAACWAEKDGTFTGTDRRVQRVIGEGPHGGGTPGNLHEIDRLVRDSPGVSGHVEGFGSRPDIHRDNGR
;
A
#
# COMPACT_ATOMS: atom_id res chain seq x y z
N CYS A 1 1.80 -6.29 -12.04
CA CYS A 1 2.73 -6.14 -13.20
C CYS A 1 2.13 -5.25 -14.28
N ASP A 2 0.88 -5.50 -14.71
CA ASP A 2 0.23 -4.76 -15.81
C ASP A 2 0.04 -3.28 -15.51
N MET A 3 -0.11 -2.94 -14.24
CA MET A 3 -0.26 -1.56 -13.77
C MET A 3 1.07 -0.81 -13.56
N GLY A 4 2.20 -1.45 -13.87
CA GLY A 4 3.51 -0.82 -13.72
C GLY A 4 4.09 -0.84 -12.30
N CYS A 5 3.62 -1.73 -11.43
CA CYS A 5 4.15 -1.88 -10.08
C CYS A 5 5.50 -2.62 -10.02
N LEU A 6 6.22 -2.69 -11.13
CA LEU A 6 7.59 -3.21 -11.19
C LEU A 6 8.59 -2.06 -11.20
N PRO A 7 9.76 -2.21 -10.55
CA PRO A 7 10.72 -1.12 -10.39
C PRO A 7 11.32 -0.62 -11.70
N ALA A 8 11.19 -1.36 -12.79
CA ALA A 8 11.80 -1.04 -14.08
C ALA A 8 10.79 -0.67 -15.18
N THR A 9 9.49 -0.71 -14.90
CA THR A 9 8.45 -0.53 -15.92
C THR A 9 7.37 0.47 -15.48
N VAL A 10 6.72 1.06 -16.47
CA VAL A 10 5.48 1.81 -16.33
C VAL A 10 4.29 0.92 -16.73
N PRO A 11 3.03 1.33 -16.49
CA PRO A 11 1.86 0.60 -16.97
C PRO A 11 1.98 0.22 -18.44
N GLY A 12 1.60 -1.03 -18.77
CA GLY A 12 1.73 -1.58 -20.12
C GLY A 12 3.16 -2.06 -20.47
N TYR A 13 3.96 -2.40 -19.44
CA TYR A 13 5.32 -2.98 -19.59
C TYR A 13 6.35 -2.10 -20.29
N GLY A 14 6.09 -0.81 -20.48
CA GLY A 14 7.08 0.12 -21.02
C GLY A 14 8.28 0.25 -20.07
N LYS A 15 9.49 0.16 -20.59
CA LYS A 15 10.71 0.31 -19.77
C LYS A 15 10.90 1.77 -19.37
N VAL A 16 11.11 2.03 -18.08
CA VAL A 16 11.36 3.39 -17.54
C VAL A 16 12.54 4.09 -18.20
N GLY A 17 13.58 3.33 -18.59
CA GLY A 17 14.76 3.86 -19.27
C GLY A 17 14.60 4.15 -20.76
N ASP A 18 13.47 3.78 -21.38
CA ASP A 18 13.22 4.01 -22.81
C ASP A 18 12.76 5.46 -23.06
N PRO A 19 13.49 6.25 -23.87
CA PRO A 19 13.15 7.64 -24.15
C PRO A 19 11.75 7.81 -24.77
N ALA A 20 11.33 6.88 -25.65
CA ALA A 20 10.02 6.95 -26.30
C ALA A 20 8.88 6.70 -25.29
N VAL A 21 9.08 5.76 -24.37
CA VAL A 21 8.13 5.50 -23.26
C VAL A 21 8.06 6.69 -22.34
N ARG A 22 9.19 7.28 -21.96
CA ARG A 22 9.25 8.47 -21.10
C ARG A 22 8.50 9.64 -21.72
N GLU A 23 8.72 9.93 -22.99
CA GLU A 23 8.03 11.01 -23.70
C GLU A 23 6.51 10.78 -23.79
N LYS A 24 6.10 9.53 -24.04
CA LYS A 24 4.68 9.15 -24.05
C LYS A 24 4.04 9.38 -22.67
N VAL A 25 4.69 8.94 -21.59
CA VAL A 25 4.20 9.09 -20.22
C VAL A 25 4.18 10.56 -19.81
N LYS A 26 5.22 11.32 -20.14
CA LYS A 26 5.27 12.76 -19.89
C LYS A 26 4.08 13.48 -20.52
N LYS A 27 3.73 13.17 -21.78
CA LYS A 27 2.56 13.75 -22.46
C LYS A 27 1.24 13.35 -21.80
N LEU A 28 1.15 12.10 -21.29
CA LEU A 28 -0.09 11.58 -20.73
C LEU A 28 -0.33 12.09 -19.30
N TRP A 29 0.71 12.13 -18.48
CA TRP A 29 0.61 12.47 -17.05
C TRP A 29 1.03 13.91 -16.75
N ASN A 30 1.58 14.61 -17.73
CA ASN A 30 2.16 15.95 -17.58
C ASN A 30 3.23 16.02 -16.46
N VAL A 31 4.01 14.93 -16.28
CA VAL A 31 5.06 14.79 -15.28
C VAL A 31 6.28 14.12 -15.89
N ASP A 32 7.47 14.59 -15.54
CA ASP A 32 8.70 13.90 -15.88
C ASP A 32 8.92 12.69 -14.97
N LEU A 33 9.18 11.52 -15.56
CA LEU A 33 9.52 10.32 -14.80
C LEU A 33 10.91 10.48 -14.16
N PRO A 34 11.10 9.94 -12.92
CA PRO A 34 12.41 9.84 -12.29
C PRO A 34 13.44 9.16 -13.19
N GLN A 35 14.69 9.51 -13.03
CA GLN A 35 15.80 8.87 -13.74
C GLN A 35 16.10 7.51 -13.10
N GLY A 36 16.13 6.46 -13.90
CA GLY A 36 16.52 5.13 -13.43
C GLY A 36 15.37 4.24 -12.97
N LYS A 37 15.73 3.06 -12.51
CA LYS A 37 14.80 2.05 -11.98
C LYS A 37 14.48 2.33 -10.52
N GLY A 38 13.26 1.99 -10.11
CA GLY A 38 12.89 1.93 -8.70
C GLY A 38 13.58 0.77 -7.96
N LEU A 39 13.36 0.70 -6.66
CA LEU A 39 13.86 -0.38 -5.81
C LEU A 39 12.94 -1.61 -5.86
N THR A 40 13.51 -2.79 -5.67
CA THR A 40 12.74 -4.00 -5.38
C THR A 40 12.26 -3.99 -3.93
N VAL A 41 11.27 -4.81 -3.58
CA VAL A 41 10.74 -4.88 -2.19
C VAL A 41 11.86 -5.09 -1.17
N VAL A 42 12.74 -6.07 -1.41
CA VAL A 42 13.87 -6.35 -0.51
C VAL A 42 14.77 -5.13 -0.34
N LYS A 43 15.11 -4.46 -1.46
CA LYS A 43 15.93 -3.24 -1.40
C LYS A 43 15.23 -2.05 -0.77
N MET A 44 13.91 -1.96 -0.87
CA MET A 44 13.15 -0.93 -0.14
C MET A 44 13.24 -1.14 1.36
N LEU A 45 13.11 -2.38 1.85
CA LEU A 45 13.25 -2.71 3.25
C LEU A 45 14.68 -2.50 3.77
N GLU A 46 15.70 -2.88 2.99
CA GLU A 46 17.10 -2.58 3.31
C GLU A 46 17.33 -1.06 3.43
N ALA A 47 16.87 -0.29 2.44
CA ALA A 47 17.01 1.17 2.42
C ALA A 47 16.22 1.85 3.55
N ALA A 48 15.06 1.32 3.93
CA ALA A 48 14.31 1.76 5.10
C ALA A 48 15.10 1.51 6.40
N GLY A 49 15.70 0.31 6.53
CA GLY A 49 16.54 -0.04 7.67
C GLY A 49 17.78 0.83 7.80
N CYS A 50 18.37 1.28 6.68
CA CYS A 50 19.50 2.22 6.65
C CYS A 50 19.09 3.69 6.79
N GLY A 51 17.79 4.01 6.71
CA GLY A 51 17.28 5.38 6.79
C GLY A 51 17.35 6.16 5.48
N ASP A 52 17.66 5.51 4.36
CA ASP A 52 17.66 6.12 3.02
C ASP A 52 16.23 6.37 2.52
N ILE A 53 15.28 5.53 2.93
CA ILE A 53 13.84 5.72 2.73
C ILE A 53 13.24 6.22 4.04
N LYS A 54 12.47 7.30 3.95
CA LYS A 54 11.83 7.96 5.09
C LYS A 54 10.36 7.61 5.23
N GLY A 55 9.69 7.30 4.12
CA GLY A 55 8.28 6.95 4.12
C GLY A 55 7.98 5.81 3.17
N LEU A 56 7.03 4.95 3.55
CA LEU A 56 6.50 3.89 2.70
C LEU A 56 4.97 3.91 2.71
N TYR A 57 4.42 3.57 1.55
CA TYR A 57 3.01 3.23 1.39
C TYR A 57 2.90 1.77 0.93
N ILE A 58 2.30 0.93 1.75
CA ILE A 58 2.13 -0.50 1.51
C ILE A 58 0.65 -0.77 1.22
N MET A 59 0.36 -1.44 0.11
CA MET A 59 -0.99 -1.73 -0.32
C MET A 59 -1.18 -3.23 -0.55
N GLY A 60 -2.06 -3.87 0.24
CA GLY A 60 -2.45 -5.26 0.08
C GLY A 60 -1.30 -6.26 0.27
N GLU A 61 -0.32 -5.92 1.08
CA GLU A 61 0.85 -6.74 1.36
C GLU A 61 1.15 -6.76 2.86
N ASN A 62 1.57 -7.93 3.37
CA ASN A 62 1.94 -8.12 4.76
C ASN A 62 3.40 -8.62 4.89
N PRO A 63 4.41 -7.76 4.63
CA PRO A 63 5.82 -8.15 4.68
C PRO A 63 6.26 -8.72 6.02
N MET A 64 5.60 -8.38 7.12
CA MET A 64 5.86 -8.99 8.44
C MET A 64 5.66 -10.51 8.46
N VAL A 65 4.84 -11.05 7.55
CA VAL A 65 4.55 -12.49 7.45
C VAL A 65 5.15 -13.09 6.18
N SER A 66 5.11 -12.36 5.06
CA SER A 66 5.54 -12.88 3.76
C SER A 66 7.05 -12.86 3.53
N ASP A 67 7.81 -12.07 4.28
CA ASP A 67 9.26 -12.02 4.18
C ASP A 67 9.93 -13.06 5.10
N ALA A 68 11.08 -13.55 4.68
CA ALA A 68 11.80 -14.63 5.39
C ALA A 68 12.38 -14.20 6.75
N ASP A 69 12.69 -12.90 6.93
CA ASP A 69 13.23 -12.34 8.18
C ASP A 69 12.31 -11.25 8.73
N SER A 70 11.29 -11.68 9.47
CA SER A 70 10.31 -10.78 10.09
C SER A 70 10.94 -9.79 11.09
N ASN A 71 12.05 -10.15 11.75
CA ASN A 71 12.75 -9.25 12.67
C ASN A 71 13.46 -8.13 11.92
N HIS A 72 14.04 -8.44 10.75
CA HIS A 72 14.63 -7.42 9.87
C HIS A 72 13.56 -6.49 9.34
N VAL A 73 12.45 -7.05 8.83
CA VAL A 73 11.30 -6.27 8.34
C VAL A 73 10.78 -5.32 9.41
N ARG A 74 10.54 -5.84 10.62
CA ARG A 74 10.05 -5.01 11.74
C ARG A 74 10.96 -3.81 11.99
N ARG A 75 12.26 -4.04 12.16
CA ARG A 75 13.22 -2.95 12.40
C ARG A 75 13.26 -1.95 11.26
N SER A 76 13.18 -2.42 10.02
CA SER A 76 13.15 -1.55 8.84
C SER A 76 11.92 -0.67 8.79
N LEU A 77 10.75 -1.23 9.11
CA LEU A 77 9.48 -0.47 9.14
C LEU A 77 9.42 0.51 10.33
N GLU A 78 9.92 0.10 11.50
CA GLU A 78 10.00 0.96 12.68
C GLU A 78 10.99 2.13 12.52
N ASN A 79 11.96 2.01 11.61
CA ASN A 79 12.94 3.07 11.31
C ASN A 79 12.41 4.13 10.33
N LEU A 80 11.24 3.93 9.74
CA LEU A 80 10.61 4.92 8.87
C LEU A 80 10.11 6.12 9.67
N ASP A 81 10.16 7.30 9.06
CA ASP A 81 9.54 8.51 9.61
C ASP A 81 8.00 8.47 9.43
N PHE A 82 7.50 7.79 8.39
CA PHE A 82 6.08 7.67 8.11
C PHE A 82 5.73 6.40 7.33
N LEU A 83 4.78 5.62 7.85
CA LEU A 83 4.30 4.39 7.25
C LEU A 83 2.78 4.43 7.06
N VAL A 84 2.33 4.28 5.82
CA VAL A 84 0.91 4.10 5.49
C VAL A 84 0.70 2.67 5.03
N VAL A 85 -0.31 2.00 5.58
CA VAL A 85 -0.72 0.66 5.13
C VAL A 85 -2.19 0.69 4.73
N GLN A 86 -2.48 0.21 3.53
CA GLN A 86 -3.84 0.00 3.06
C GLN A 86 -4.07 -1.50 2.89
N ASP A 87 -4.98 -2.05 3.68
CA ASP A 87 -5.30 -3.49 3.65
C ASP A 87 -6.76 -3.72 4.03
N ILE A 88 -7.28 -4.91 3.67
CA ILE A 88 -8.62 -5.35 4.08
C ILE A 88 -8.66 -5.83 5.54
N PHE A 89 -7.50 -6.15 6.13
CA PHE A 89 -7.35 -6.58 7.50
C PHE A 89 -6.32 -5.73 8.26
N LEU A 90 -6.47 -5.68 9.57
CA LEU A 90 -5.44 -5.12 10.45
C LEU A 90 -4.31 -6.13 10.65
N THR A 91 -3.44 -6.25 9.65
CA THR A 91 -2.31 -7.15 9.62
C THR A 91 -1.20 -6.75 10.60
N GLU A 92 -0.22 -7.62 10.83
CA GLU A 92 0.96 -7.33 11.65
C GLU A 92 1.74 -6.12 11.10
N THR A 93 1.78 -5.96 9.78
CA THR A 93 2.37 -4.78 9.12
C THR A 93 1.54 -3.54 9.38
N ALA A 94 0.21 -3.65 9.28
CA ALA A 94 -0.69 -2.53 9.53
C ALA A 94 -0.63 -2.04 10.98
N GLN A 95 -0.35 -2.92 11.94
CA GLN A 95 -0.18 -2.56 13.35
C GLN A 95 1.07 -1.70 13.61
N LEU A 96 2.03 -1.67 12.68
CA LEU A 96 3.22 -0.82 12.76
C LEU A 96 3.03 0.53 12.06
N ALA A 97 1.93 0.71 11.33
CA ALA A 97 1.70 1.89 10.52
C ALA A 97 1.29 3.12 11.34
N ASP A 98 1.68 4.29 10.87
CA ASP A 98 1.19 5.58 11.39
C ASP A 98 -0.24 5.86 10.92
N VAL A 99 -0.57 5.39 9.69
CA VAL A 99 -1.90 5.50 9.11
C VAL A 99 -2.33 4.17 8.51
N VAL A 100 -3.49 3.68 8.89
CA VAL A 100 -4.13 2.50 8.28
C VAL A 100 -5.34 2.95 7.47
N LEU A 101 -5.35 2.59 6.19
CA LEU A 101 -6.47 2.85 5.30
C LEU A 101 -7.20 1.52 5.04
N PRO A 102 -8.46 1.38 5.47
CA PRO A 102 -9.25 0.20 5.16
C PRO A 102 -9.46 0.08 3.65
N ALA A 103 -9.28 -1.12 3.09
CA ALA A 103 -9.52 -1.40 1.70
C ALA A 103 -10.76 -2.26 1.52
N ALA A 104 -11.52 -2.01 0.46
CA ALA A 104 -12.59 -2.91 0.03
C ALA A 104 -12.00 -4.20 -0.53
N CYS A 105 -12.59 -5.36 -0.23
CA CYS A 105 -12.21 -6.61 -0.85
C CYS A 105 -12.67 -6.66 -2.33
N TRP A 106 -12.21 -7.67 -3.06
CA TRP A 106 -12.52 -7.80 -4.49
C TRP A 106 -14.03 -7.93 -4.78
N ALA A 107 -14.79 -8.50 -3.85
CA ALA A 107 -16.23 -8.69 -3.99
C ALA A 107 -17.06 -7.44 -3.67
N GLU A 108 -16.46 -6.44 -3.04
CA GLU A 108 -17.11 -5.21 -2.59
C GLU A 108 -16.92 -4.04 -3.56
N LYS A 109 -16.20 -4.24 -4.64
CA LYS A 109 -15.86 -3.18 -5.60
C LYS A 109 -16.01 -3.64 -7.04
N ASP A 110 -16.33 -2.70 -7.91
CA ASP A 110 -16.29 -2.91 -9.35
C ASP A 110 -14.84 -2.90 -9.83
N GLY A 111 -14.54 -3.78 -10.79
CA GLY A 111 -13.22 -3.82 -11.36
C GLY A 111 -13.06 -4.90 -12.43
N THR A 112 -11.85 -5.02 -12.93
CA THR A 112 -11.46 -6.10 -13.83
C THR A 112 -10.32 -6.89 -13.23
N PHE A 113 -10.38 -8.20 -13.37
CA PHE A 113 -9.35 -9.13 -12.92
C PHE A 113 -8.86 -9.94 -14.11
N THR A 114 -7.55 -10.04 -14.24
CA THR A 114 -6.92 -10.85 -15.27
C THR A 114 -6.54 -12.21 -14.66
N GLY A 115 -7.19 -13.28 -15.14
CA GLY A 115 -6.82 -14.64 -14.78
C GLY A 115 -5.46 -15.05 -15.32
N THR A 116 -4.88 -16.11 -14.77
CA THR A 116 -3.61 -16.70 -15.26
C THR A 116 -3.73 -17.24 -16.69
N ASP A 117 -4.94 -17.53 -17.15
CA ASP A 117 -5.29 -17.87 -18.52
C ASP A 117 -5.38 -16.65 -19.47
N ARG A 118 -5.02 -15.47 -18.99
CA ARG A 118 -5.04 -14.17 -19.69
C ARG A 118 -6.44 -13.67 -20.07
N ARG A 119 -7.48 -14.21 -19.44
CA ARG A 119 -8.82 -13.66 -19.61
C ARG A 119 -9.05 -12.51 -18.65
N VAL A 120 -9.52 -11.39 -19.19
CA VAL A 120 -9.97 -10.25 -18.39
C VAL A 120 -11.45 -10.46 -18.05
N GLN A 121 -11.74 -10.53 -16.77
CA GLN A 121 -13.09 -10.73 -16.24
C GLN A 121 -13.52 -9.48 -15.49
N ARG A 122 -14.75 -9.03 -15.74
CA ARG A 122 -15.36 -7.96 -14.97
C ARG A 122 -15.99 -8.53 -13.71
N VAL A 123 -15.69 -7.92 -12.59
CA VAL A 123 -16.37 -8.15 -11.32
C VAL A 123 -17.24 -6.92 -11.05
N ILE A 124 -18.49 -7.18 -10.70
CA ILE A 124 -19.42 -6.16 -10.21
C ILE A 124 -19.60 -6.45 -8.74
N GLY A 125 -19.25 -5.51 -7.88
CA GLY A 125 -19.36 -5.67 -6.44
C GLY A 125 -20.83 -5.75 -6.02
N GLU A 126 -21.19 -6.78 -5.28
CA GLU A 126 -22.50 -6.91 -4.62
C GLU A 126 -22.44 -6.21 -3.24
N GLY A 127 -22.19 -4.91 -3.23
CA GLY A 127 -22.30 -4.12 -2.01
C GLY A 127 -23.76 -3.71 -1.75
N PRO A 128 -24.15 -3.39 -0.51
CA PRO A 128 -25.51 -2.96 -0.16
C PRO A 128 -26.00 -1.71 -0.92
N HIS A 129 -25.16 -1.12 -1.74
CA HIS A 129 -25.44 0.09 -2.52
C HIS A 129 -25.14 -0.05 -4.02
N GLY A 130 -25.23 -1.24 -4.60
CA GLY A 130 -25.24 -1.52 -6.05
C GLY A 130 -24.74 -0.40 -6.95
N GLY A 131 -23.43 -0.13 -6.96
CA GLY A 131 -22.84 0.94 -7.76
C GLY A 131 -21.50 1.34 -7.15
N GLY A 132 -20.43 0.64 -7.56
CA GLY A 132 -19.11 0.74 -6.98
C GLY A 132 -18.53 2.14 -6.97
N THR A 133 -18.73 2.82 -5.89
CA THR A 133 -17.80 3.85 -5.44
C THR A 133 -16.75 3.17 -4.56
N PRO A 134 -15.46 3.46 -4.72
CA PRO A 134 -14.44 2.98 -3.78
C PRO A 134 -14.90 3.36 -2.39
N GLY A 135 -15.04 2.36 -1.51
CA GLY A 135 -15.71 2.44 -0.23
C GLY A 135 -15.61 3.79 0.44
N ASN A 136 -16.73 4.42 0.64
CA ASN A 136 -16.80 5.63 1.43
C ASN A 136 -16.19 5.32 2.80
N LEU A 137 -15.11 6.00 3.16
CA LEU A 137 -14.50 5.96 4.50
C LEU A 137 -15.56 6.09 5.62
N HIS A 138 -16.67 6.81 5.35
CA HIS A 138 -17.83 6.92 6.21
C HIS A 138 -18.59 5.60 6.45
N GLU A 139 -18.60 4.70 5.49
CA GLU A 139 -19.34 3.43 5.62
C GLU A 139 -18.54 2.38 6.37
N ILE A 140 -17.23 2.38 6.17
CA ILE A 140 -16.31 1.53 6.94
C ILE A 140 -16.27 1.98 8.40
N ASP A 141 -16.25 3.28 8.66
CA ASP A 141 -16.33 3.86 9.99
C ASP A 141 -17.66 3.49 10.71
N ARG A 142 -18.75 3.37 9.94
CA ARG A 142 -20.05 2.90 10.43
C ARG A 142 -20.02 1.40 10.72
N LEU A 143 -19.47 0.57 9.85
CA LEU A 143 -19.35 -0.87 10.05
C LEU A 143 -18.45 -1.23 11.23
N VAL A 144 -17.37 -0.49 11.42
CA VAL A 144 -16.48 -0.65 12.59
C VAL A 144 -17.20 -0.22 13.88
N ARG A 145 -17.98 0.86 13.85
CA ARG A 145 -18.77 1.34 14.99
C ARG A 145 -19.91 0.39 15.36
N ASP A 146 -20.58 -0.19 14.37
CA ASP A 146 -21.76 -1.04 14.55
C ASP A 146 -21.40 -2.52 14.78
N SER A 147 -20.11 -2.89 14.75
CA SER A 147 -19.66 -4.26 15.01
C SER A 147 -19.76 -4.59 16.50
N PRO A 148 -20.55 -5.63 16.90
CA PRO A 148 -20.66 -6.04 18.29
C PRO A 148 -19.30 -6.53 18.79
N GLY A 149 -18.69 -5.79 19.70
CA GLY A 149 -17.41 -6.08 20.33
C GLY A 149 -16.34 -4.99 20.17
N VAL A 150 -16.58 -3.99 19.36
CA VAL A 150 -15.72 -2.80 19.25
C VAL A 150 -16.41 -1.64 19.98
N SER A 151 -16.46 -1.70 21.30
CA SER A 151 -16.78 -0.55 22.13
C SER A 151 -15.50 0.22 22.43
N GLY A 152 -15.06 1.02 21.50
CA GLY A 152 -13.94 1.92 21.67
C GLY A 152 -14.16 3.11 20.75
N HIS A 153 -14.34 4.25 21.36
CA HIS A 153 -14.28 5.53 20.70
C HIS A 153 -13.01 5.57 19.86
N VAL A 154 -13.14 5.65 18.54
CA VAL A 154 -12.00 5.93 17.64
C VAL A 154 -11.77 7.44 17.73
N GLU A 155 -11.35 7.90 18.89
CA GLU A 155 -10.63 9.15 18.99
C GLU A 155 -9.22 8.85 18.53
N GLY A 156 -8.89 9.37 17.37
CA GLY A 156 -7.59 9.38 16.76
C GLY A 156 -6.76 8.11 17.03
N PHE A 157 -6.54 7.29 16.01
CA PHE A 157 -5.54 6.23 16.10
C PHE A 157 -4.27 6.88 16.66
N GLY A 158 -3.96 6.52 17.91
CA GLY A 158 -2.93 7.16 18.69
C GLY A 158 -1.61 7.19 17.95
N SER A 159 -1.01 8.36 17.92
CA SER A 159 0.41 8.54 17.74
C SER A 159 1.16 7.39 18.43
N ARG A 160 2.15 6.85 17.74
CA ARG A 160 3.10 5.87 18.30
C ARG A 160 3.45 6.28 19.73
N PRO A 161 3.46 5.34 20.70
CA PRO A 161 4.03 5.67 22.00
C PRO A 161 5.44 6.21 21.73
N ASP A 162 5.75 7.38 22.28
CA ASP A 162 7.04 8.04 22.15
C ASP A 162 8.16 7.05 22.50
N ILE A 163 8.74 6.48 21.45
CA ILE A 163 10.00 5.76 21.59
C ILE A 163 11.03 6.85 21.79
N HIS A 164 11.38 7.08 23.03
CA HIS A 164 12.53 7.91 23.38
C HIS A 164 13.71 7.45 22.52
N ARG A 165 14.01 8.23 21.48
CA ARG A 165 15.29 8.13 20.77
C ARG A 165 16.36 8.65 21.72
N ASP A 166 16.93 7.72 22.49
CA ASP A 166 18.15 8.00 23.22
C ASP A 166 19.27 8.13 22.17
N ASN A 167 19.51 9.38 21.75
CA ASN A 167 20.65 9.74 20.93
C ASN A 167 21.90 9.69 21.80
N GLY A 168 22.30 8.46 22.22
CA GLY A 168 23.60 8.21 22.80
C GLY A 168 24.70 8.62 21.82
N ARG A 169 25.39 9.68 22.19
CA ARG A 169 26.63 10.16 21.56
C ARG A 169 27.73 9.10 21.58
#